data_a8986353fa9eac244bdcb0b881f24ef2
#
_entry.id   a8986353fa9eac244bdcb0b881f24ef2
#
_cell.length_a   1.000
_cell.length_b   1.000
_cell.length_c   1.000
_cell.angle_alpha   90.00
_cell.angle_beta   90.00
_cell.angle_gamma   90.00
#
_symmetry.space_group_name_H-M   'P 1'
#
loop_
_entity.id
_entity.type
_entity.pdbx_description
1 polymer ?
#
loop_
_entity_poly.entity_id
_entity_poly.type
_entity_poly.pdbx_seq_one_letter_code
_entity_poly.pdbx_strand_id
1 'polypeptide(L)'
;MTTTGLPAVGELAPDFTLSSTADEEVTLSSFQGKSNVVLAFFPLAFTSVCTDQMGCFTEASALFEGVDAKVFGVSVDSVPALKEFKAKNGFGIDLLSDFKRDVCRAYGTLMEDAFFSKRAYVIVDKQGIVRWVFVEAELGDRRDNAELLDRLRELT
;
A
#
# COMPACT_ATOMS: atom_id res chain seq x y z
N MET A 1 -3.98 -1.17 24.80
CA MET A 1 -4.13 -2.46 24.17
C MET A 1 -3.35 -2.51 22.88
N THR A 2 -2.65 -3.53 22.74
CA THR A 2 -1.85 -3.69 21.55
C THR A 2 -2.62 -4.36 20.48
N THR A 3 -2.65 -3.79 19.35
CA THR A 3 -3.19 -4.50 18.24
C THR A 3 -2.05 -5.02 17.42
N THR A 4 -1.91 -6.28 17.43
CA THR A 4 -0.96 -6.94 16.56
C THR A 4 -1.65 -7.45 15.31
N GLY A 5 -2.94 -7.20 15.19
CA GLY A 5 -3.71 -7.65 14.05
C GLY A 5 -3.94 -6.56 13.04
N LEU A 6 -4.63 -6.93 11.96
CA LEU A 6 -5.01 -6.01 10.90
C LEU A 6 -6.00 -4.97 11.42
N PRO A 7 -6.02 -3.77 10.85
CA PRO A 7 -7.04 -2.79 11.23
C PRO A 7 -8.42 -3.29 10.85
N ALA A 8 -9.42 -2.94 11.64
CA ALA A 8 -10.78 -3.40 11.41
C ALA A 8 -11.49 -2.47 10.42
N VAL A 9 -12.28 -3.06 9.54
CA VAL A 9 -13.15 -2.30 8.64
C VAL A 9 -14.12 -1.46 9.47
N GLY A 10 -14.23 -0.20 9.15
CA GLY A 10 -15.08 0.74 9.89
C GLY A 10 -14.33 1.57 10.91
N GLU A 11 -13.08 1.25 11.19
CA GLU A 11 -12.26 2.00 12.12
C GLU A 11 -11.37 3.01 11.40
N LEU A 12 -10.92 4.01 12.13
CA LEU A 12 -9.95 4.97 11.59
C LEU A 12 -8.64 4.25 11.30
N ALA A 13 -8.11 4.43 10.10
CA ALA A 13 -6.83 3.81 9.73
C ALA A 13 -5.70 4.43 10.54
N PRO A 14 -4.74 3.63 11.01
CA PRO A 14 -3.56 4.20 11.69
C PRO A 14 -2.86 5.20 10.77
N ASP A 15 -2.69 6.43 11.27
CA ASP A 15 -2.01 7.47 10.48
C ASP A 15 -0.51 7.21 10.47
N PHE A 16 0.15 7.75 9.46
CA PHE A 16 1.59 7.61 9.33
C PHE A 16 2.16 8.70 8.44
N THR A 17 3.47 8.89 8.53
CA THR A 17 4.24 9.71 7.62
C THR A 17 5.45 8.89 7.20
N LEU A 18 5.58 8.64 5.91
CA LEU A 18 6.69 7.85 5.36
C LEU A 18 7.33 8.60 4.20
N SER A 19 8.64 8.41 4.07
CA SER A 19 9.38 8.94 2.91
C SER A 19 9.00 8.16 1.66
N SER A 20 8.94 8.85 0.53
CA SER A 20 8.49 8.26 -0.72
C SER A 20 9.53 8.39 -1.81
N THR A 21 9.29 7.69 -2.92
CA THR A 21 10.11 7.78 -4.13
C THR A 21 9.96 9.13 -4.85
N ALA A 22 9.01 9.96 -4.44
CA ALA A 22 8.84 11.30 -5.00
C ALA A 22 9.71 12.35 -4.29
N ASP A 23 10.63 11.93 -3.43
CA ASP A 23 11.51 12.80 -2.64
C ASP A 23 10.74 13.70 -1.67
N GLU A 24 9.60 13.23 -1.20
CA GLU A 24 8.80 13.94 -0.21
C GLU A 24 8.17 12.94 0.75
N GLU A 25 7.74 13.42 1.90
CA GLU A 25 7.04 12.59 2.86
C GLU A 25 5.56 12.53 2.49
N VAL A 26 4.97 11.35 2.70
CA VAL A 26 3.54 11.12 2.48
C VAL A 26 2.90 10.83 3.82
N THR A 27 1.91 11.64 4.17
CA THR A 27 1.13 11.47 5.40
C THR A 27 -0.28 11.00 5.01
N LEU A 28 -0.71 9.88 5.58
CA LEU A 28 -2.00 9.30 5.19
C LEU A 28 -3.15 10.28 5.44
N SER A 29 -3.17 10.94 6.57
CA SER A 29 -4.27 11.85 6.92
C SER A 29 -4.37 13.06 5.99
N SER A 30 -3.33 13.37 5.22
CA SER A 30 -3.37 14.48 4.28
C SER A 30 -4.33 14.24 3.13
N PHE A 31 -4.76 13.00 2.91
CA PHE A 31 -5.71 12.66 1.86
C PHE A 31 -7.16 12.74 2.30
N GLN A 32 -7.41 12.99 3.59
CA GLN A 32 -8.78 13.11 4.08
C GLN A 32 -9.50 14.26 3.38
N GLY A 33 -10.70 13.97 2.90
CA GLY A 33 -11.49 14.93 2.14
C GLY A 33 -11.07 15.08 0.68
N LYS A 34 -10.04 14.36 0.23
CA LYS A 34 -9.50 14.50 -1.12
C LYS A 34 -9.54 13.21 -1.92
N SER A 35 -8.99 12.13 -1.39
CA SER A 35 -8.82 10.89 -2.14
C SER A 35 -9.02 9.68 -1.26
N ASN A 36 -9.52 8.61 -1.84
CA ASN A 36 -9.38 7.27 -1.28
C ASN A 36 -7.92 6.83 -1.47
N VAL A 37 -7.43 5.96 -0.59
CA VAL A 37 -6.04 5.51 -0.64
C VAL A 37 -6.01 3.99 -0.65
N VAL A 38 -5.24 3.42 -1.56
CA VAL A 38 -4.94 1.99 -1.57
C VAL A 38 -3.51 1.82 -1.10
N LEU A 39 -3.34 1.11 0.00
CA LEU A 39 -2.01 0.76 0.50
C LEU A 39 -1.75 -0.69 0.11
N ALA A 40 -0.78 -0.90 -0.76
CA ALA A 40 -0.40 -2.23 -1.22
C ALA A 40 0.93 -2.58 -0.55
N PHE A 41 0.85 -3.27 0.58
CA PHE A 41 2.04 -3.75 1.28
C PHE A 41 2.64 -4.91 0.51
N PHE A 42 3.94 -4.90 0.31
CA PHE A 42 4.62 -5.99 -0.37
C PHE A 42 5.93 -6.34 0.35
N PRO A 43 6.40 -7.60 0.19
CA PRO A 43 7.54 -8.07 0.97
C PRO A 43 8.85 -7.33 0.68
N LEU A 44 9.32 -7.34 -0.56
CA LEU A 44 10.62 -6.77 -0.91
C LEU A 44 10.65 -6.35 -2.38
N ALA A 45 11.31 -5.25 -2.64
CA ALA A 45 11.58 -4.77 -4.00
C ALA A 45 12.42 -5.82 -4.75
N PHE A 46 12.33 -5.78 -6.07
CA PHE A 46 13.13 -6.62 -6.98
C PHE A 46 12.78 -8.11 -6.97
N THR A 47 11.69 -8.51 -6.28
CA THR A 47 11.16 -9.87 -6.41
C THR A 47 10.15 -9.92 -7.54
N SER A 48 9.98 -11.09 -8.18
CA SER A 48 9.20 -11.18 -9.41
C SER A 48 7.73 -10.80 -9.22
N VAL A 49 7.08 -11.32 -8.18
CA VAL A 49 5.65 -11.04 -7.94
C VAL A 49 5.44 -9.56 -7.57
N CYS A 50 6.34 -8.99 -6.77
CA CYS A 50 6.25 -7.58 -6.41
C CYS A 50 6.45 -6.69 -7.63
N THR A 51 7.40 -7.04 -8.51
CA THR A 51 7.63 -6.30 -9.75
C THR A 51 6.39 -6.33 -10.63
N ASP A 52 5.79 -7.51 -10.82
CA ASP A 52 4.57 -7.64 -11.63
C ASP A 52 3.41 -6.87 -11.03
N GLN A 53 3.25 -6.91 -9.71
CA GLN A 53 2.17 -6.21 -9.02
C GLN A 53 2.26 -4.70 -9.21
N MET A 54 3.44 -4.14 -9.00
CA MET A 54 3.63 -2.69 -9.15
C MET A 54 3.47 -2.27 -10.61
N GLY A 55 3.89 -3.13 -11.56
CA GLY A 55 3.66 -2.89 -12.98
C GLY A 55 2.18 -2.88 -13.32
N CYS A 56 1.39 -3.78 -12.75
CA CYS A 56 -0.06 -3.80 -12.96
C CYS A 56 -0.73 -2.54 -12.41
N PHE A 57 -0.32 -2.06 -11.25
CA PHE A 57 -0.83 -0.79 -10.71
C PHE A 57 -0.49 0.37 -11.65
N THR A 58 0.71 0.37 -12.21
CA THR A 58 1.14 1.41 -13.14
C THR A 58 0.25 1.41 -14.39
N GLU A 59 -0.02 0.24 -14.96
CA GLU A 59 -0.87 0.13 -16.15
C GLU A 59 -2.31 0.56 -15.86
N ALA A 60 -2.78 0.35 -14.66
CA ALA A 60 -4.15 0.69 -14.27
C ALA A 60 -4.28 2.06 -13.60
N SER A 61 -3.22 2.87 -13.57
CA SER A 61 -3.21 4.11 -12.78
C SER A 61 -4.35 5.06 -13.16
N ALA A 62 -4.66 5.18 -14.46
CA ALA A 62 -5.75 6.05 -14.90
C ALA A 62 -7.11 5.58 -14.37
N LEU A 63 -7.29 4.26 -14.25
CA LEU A 63 -8.53 3.70 -13.71
C LEU A 63 -8.67 4.01 -12.22
N PHE A 64 -7.58 3.95 -11.47
CA PHE A 64 -7.60 4.31 -10.05
C PHE A 64 -7.88 5.80 -9.87
N GLU A 65 -7.27 6.65 -10.69
CA GLU A 65 -7.56 8.08 -10.66
C GLU A 65 -9.02 8.36 -10.96
N GLY A 66 -9.63 7.59 -11.85
CA GLY A 66 -11.03 7.74 -12.21
C GLY A 66 -12.00 7.45 -11.07
N VAL A 67 -11.55 6.79 -10.01
CA VAL A 67 -12.35 6.55 -8.79
C VAL A 67 -11.79 7.31 -7.60
N ASP A 68 -11.06 8.39 -7.86
CA ASP A 68 -10.46 9.27 -6.82
C ASP A 68 -9.58 8.50 -5.85
N ALA A 69 -8.78 7.58 -6.35
CA ALA A 69 -7.91 6.76 -5.51
C ALA A 69 -6.44 7.03 -5.80
N LYS A 70 -5.64 7.11 -4.74
CA LYS A 70 -4.19 7.09 -4.80
C LYS A 70 -3.71 5.70 -4.41
N VAL A 71 -2.78 5.15 -5.17
CA VAL A 71 -2.21 3.84 -4.87
C VAL A 71 -0.76 4.02 -4.46
N PHE A 72 -0.39 3.46 -3.33
CA PHE A 72 0.99 3.46 -2.86
C PHE A 72 1.42 2.02 -2.58
N GLY A 73 2.61 1.66 -3.06
CA GLY A 73 3.26 0.44 -2.62
C GLY A 73 4.01 0.74 -1.33
N VAL A 74 3.97 -0.16 -0.36
CA VAL A 74 4.64 0.03 0.93
C VAL A 74 5.51 -1.20 1.20
N SER A 75 6.79 -0.98 1.47
CA SER A 75 7.69 -2.06 1.85
C SER A 75 8.69 -1.57 2.89
N VAL A 76 9.49 -2.51 3.40
CA VAL A 76 10.55 -2.19 4.37
C VAL A 76 11.86 -1.78 3.71
N ASP A 77 11.88 -1.71 2.38
CA ASP A 77 13.07 -1.29 1.64
C ASP A 77 13.38 0.18 1.90
N SER A 78 14.64 0.56 1.76
CA SER A 78 15.06 1.95 1.90
C SER A 78 14.58 2.78 0.72
N VAL A 79 14.54 4.11 0.89
CA VAL A 79 14.15 5.00 -0.21
C VAL A 79 15.05 4.84 -1.43
N PRO A 80 16.39 4.82 -1.30
CA PRO A 80 17.25 4.60 -2.48
C PRO A 80 16.95 3.30 -3.22
N ALA A 81 16.66 2.21 -2.48
CA ALA A 81 16.33 0.94 -3.11
C ALA A 81 15.00 1.04 -3.85
N LEU A 82 14.00 1.69 -3.26
CA LEU A 82 12.70 1.86 -3.89
C LEU A 82 12.76 2.78 -5.11
N LYS A 83 13.59 3.82 -5.06
CA LYS A 83 13.80 4.70 -6.22
C LYS A 83 14.38 3.92 -7.40
N GLU A 84 15.37 3.08 -7.14
CA GLU A 84 15.96 2.27 -8.18
C GLU A 84 14.96 1.26 -8.72
N PHE A 85 14.19 0.64 -7.86
CA PHE A 85 13.14 -0.31 -8.23
C PHE A 85 12.12 0.35 -9.15
N LYS A 86 11.65 1.53 -8.77
CA LYS A 86 10.69 2.30 -9.55
C LYS A 86 11.28 2.73 -10.90
N ALA A 87 12.49 3.27 -10.90
CA ALA A 87 13.14 3.77 -12.11
C ALA A 87 13.42 2.66 -13.10
N LYS A 88 13.93 1.53 -12.62
CA LYS A 88 14.30 0.41 -13.47
C LYS A 88 13.08 -0.18 -14.19
N ASN A 89 11.92 -0.18 -13.55
CA ASN A 89 10.71 -0.80 -14.09
C ASN A 89 9.70 0.21 -14.64
N GLY A 90 9.96 1.51 -14.51
CA GLY A 90 9.08 2.54 -15.03
C GLY A 90 7.73 2.62 -14.32
N PHE A 91 7.70 2.38 -13.01
CA PHE A 91 6.43 2.41 -12.27
C PHE A 91 5.87 3.83 -12.22
N GLY A 92 4.55 3.95 -12.41
CA GLY A 92 3.85 5.24 -12.34
C GLY A 92 3.29 5.56 -10.96
N ILE A 93 3.35 4.62 -10.02
CA ILE A 93 2.93 4.87 -8.64
C ILE A 93 4.14 5.16 -7.76
N ASP A 94 3.92 5.88 -6.68
CA ASP A 94 4.99 6.12 -5.72
C ASP A 94 5.04 4.98 -4.70
N LEU A 95 6.24 4.70 -4.24
CA LEU A 95 6.50 3.66 -3.26
C LEU A 95 6.92 4.33 -1.96
N LEU A 96 6.44 3.79 -0.84
CA LEU A 96 6.69 4.34 0.48
C LEU A 96 7.64 3.41 1.24
N SER A 97 8.60 4.01 1.93
CA SER A 97 9.62 3.27 2.68
C SER A 97 9.22 3.16 4.13
N ASP A 98 8.90 1.96 4.58
CA ASP A 98 8.67 1.67 6.00
C ASP A 98 9.91 0.97 6.57
N PHE A 99 11.07 1.60 6.38
CA PHE A 99 12.35 1.03 6.76
C PHE A 99 12.42 0.67 8.25
N LYS A 100 11.75 1.44 9.10
CA LYS A 100 11.69 1.17 10.54
C LYS A 100 10.66 0.10 10.92
N ARG A 101 9.83 -0.32 10.00
CA ARG A 101 8.79 -1.33 10.18
C ARG A 101 7.64 -0.92 11.09
N ASP A 102 7.58 0.35 11.47
CA ASP A 102 6.54 0.83 12.40
C ASP A 102 5.15 0.75 11.79
N VAL A 103 5.02 1.08 10.51
CA VAL A 103 3.72 1.06 9.82
C VAL A 103 3.27 -0.38 9.57
N CYS A 104 4.17 -1.24 9.14
CA CYS A 104 3.84 -2.65 8.97
C CYS A 104 3.38 -3.28 10.29
N ARG A 105 3.98 -2.90 11.42
CA ARG A 105 3.52 -3.36 12.73
C ARG A 105 2.15 -2.79 13.07
N ALA A 106 1.95 -1.50 12.84
CA ALA A 106 0.66 -0.84 13.15
C ALA A 106 -0.48 -1.44 12.34
N TYR A 107 -0.20 -1.87 11.12
CA TYR A 107 -1.20 -2.48 10.24
C TYR A 107 -1.25 -4.01 10.38
N GLY A 108 -0.41 -4.59 11.22
CA GLY A 108 -0.43 -6.04 11.47
C GLY A 108 0.07 -6.87 10.30
N THR A 109 0.85 -6.29 9.40
CA THR A 109 1.34 -7.00 8.21
C THR A 109 2.76 -7.53 8.37
N LEU A 110 3.51 -7.08 9.38
CA LEU A 110 4.91 -7.46 9.53
C LEU A 110 5.04 -8.92 9.96
N MET A 111 5.89 -9.66 9.24
CA MET A 111 6.31 -10.99 9.65
C MET A 111 7.58 -10.82 10.49
N GLU A 112 7.47 -11.03 11.81
CA GLU A 112 8.58 -10.73 12.71
C GLU A 112 9.80 -11.60 12.41
N ASP A 113 9.60 -12.85 11.99
CA ASP A 113 10.71 -13.76 11.69
C ASP A 113 11.47 -13.33 10.44
N ALA A 114 10.75 -13.02 9.38
CA ALA A 114 11.34 -12.62 8.10
C ALA A 114 11.72 -11.13 8.09
N PHE A 115 11.12 -10.35 8.97
CA PHE A 115 11.33 -8.93 9.15
C PHE A 115 10.95 -8.08 7.94
N PHE A 116 9.96 -8.56 7.17
CA PHE A 116 9.33 -7.77 6.11
C PHE A 116 7.83 -8.02 6.10
N SER A 117 7.11 -7.27 5.27
CA SER A 117 5.66 -7.31 5.25
C SER A 117 5.11 -8.52 4.51
N LYS A 118 3.97 -9.01 4.95
CA LYS A 118 3.11 -9.86 4.13
C LYS A 118 2.61 -9.04 2.96
N ARG A 119 2.14 -9.71 1.91
CA ARG A 119 1.46 -9.04 0.81
C ARG A 119 0.02 -8.77 1.26
N ALA A 120 -0.31 -7.50 1.41
CA ALA A 120 -1.59 -7.10 1.98
C ALA A 120 -2.09 -5.83 1.31
N TYR A 121 -3.41 -5.63 1.36
CA TYR A 121 -4.05 -4.47 0.76
C TYR A 121 -4.96 -3.84 1.80
N VAL A 122 -4.91 -2.53 1.92
CA VAL A 122 -5.80 -1.78 2.80
C VAL A 122 -6.38 -0.64 1.98
N ILE A 123 -7.69 -0.54 1.92
CA ILE A 123 -8.36 0.59 1.30
C ILE A 123 -8.88 1.49 2.38
N VAL A 124 -8.48 2.76 2.31
CA VAL A 124 -8.88 3.82 3.25
C VAL A 124 -9.70 4.83 2.47
N ASP A 125 -10.88 5.18 2.98
CA ASP A 125 -11.75 6.12 2.27
C ASP A 125 -11.36 7.57 2.55
N LYS A 126 -12.13 8.50 1.95
CA LYS A 126 -11.86 9.94 2.07
C LYS A 126 -12.04 10.47 3.50
N GLN A 127 -12.69 9.72 4.38
CA GLN A 127 -12.83 10.09 5.78
C GLN A 127 -11.73 9.48 6.65
N GLY A 128 -10.81 8.73 6.05
CA GLY A 128 -9.75 8.08 6.80
C GLY A 128 -10.15 6.75 7.42
N ILE A 129 -11.27 6.20 6.99
CA ILE A 129 -11.83 4.97 7.56
C ILE A 129 -11.43 3.77 6.70
N VAL A 130 -11.03 2.68 7.35
CA VAL A 130 -10.68 1.43 6.68
C VAL A 130 -11.96 0.83 6.10
N ARG A 131 -11.97 0.57 4.80
CA ARG A 131 -13.13 0.00 4.12
C ARG A 131 -12.91 -1.42 3.64
N TRP A 132 -11.67 -1.83 3.47
CA TRP A 132 -11.37 -3.20 3.03
C TRP A 132 -9.95 -3.55 3.42
N VAL A 133 -9.75 -4.78 3.85
CA VAL A 133 -8.44 -5.33 4.20
C VAL A 133 -8.36 -6.74 3.65
N PHE A 134 -7.27 -7.07 3.00
CA PHE A 134 -7.02 -8.43 2.54
C PHE A 134 -5.54 -8.76 2.66
N VAL A 135 -5.23 -9.93 3.21
CA VAL A 135 -3.86 -10.42 3.31
C VAL A 135 -3.78 -11.71 2.51
N GLU A 136 -2.82 -11.77 1.60
CA GLU A 136 -2.61 -12.98 0.81
C GLU A 136 -2.09 -14.09 1.70
N ALA A 137 -2.58 -15.31 1.46
CA ALA A 137 -2.16 -16.48 2.24
C ALA A 137 -0.70 -16.84 1.93
N GLU A 138 -0.27 -16.64 0.70
CA GLU A 138 1.08 -16.96 0.25
C GLU A 138 1.75 -15.72 -0.34
N LEU A 139 3.06 -15.61 -0.18
CA LEU A 139 3.81 -14.45 -0.69
C LEU A 139 3.78 -14.34 -2.21
N GLY A 140 3.54 -15.44 -2.90
CA GLY A 140 3.45 -15.46 -4.35
C GLY A 140 2.10 -15.07 -4.92
N ASP A 141 1.08 -14.93 -4.07
CA ASP A 141 -0.26 -14.57 -4.50
C ASP A 141 -0.43 -13.05 -4.55
N ARG A 142 -1.35 -12.58 -5.40
CA ARG A 142 -1.72 -11.18 -5.44
C ARG A 142 -3.15 -11.04 -5.95
N ARG A 143 -3.79 -9.93 -5.56
CA ARG A 143 -5.16 -9.61 -6.02
C ARG A 143 -5.13 -8.93 -7.38
N ASP A 144 -6.19 -9.14 -8.17
CA ASP A 144 -6.37 -8.43 -9.42
C ASP A 144 -6.76 -6.98 -9.17
N ASN A 145 -6.32 -6.09 -10.06
CA ASN A 145 -6.72 -4.68 -10.00
C ASN A 145 -8.24 -4.53 -10.11
N ALA A 146 -8.90 -5.41 -10.87
CA ALA A 146 -10.35 -5.36 -11.02
C ALA A 146 -11.06 -5.47 -9.67
N GLU A 147 -10.59 -6.33 -8.78
CA GLU A 147 -11.19 -6.48 -7.46
C GLU A 147 -10.99 -5.21 -6.63
N LEU A 148 -9.79 -4.63 -6.66
CA LEU A 148 -9.52 -3.39 -5.93
C LEU A 148 -10.37 -2.24 -6.46
N LEU A 149 -10.50 -2.14 -7.78
CA LEU A 149 -11.32 -1.11 -8.42
C LEU A 149 -12.79 -1.26 -8.06
N ASP A 150 -13.29 -2.50 -8.02
CA ASP A 150 -14.68 -2.75 -7.62
C ASP A 150 -14.94 -2.31 -6.18
N ARG A 151 -13.99 -2.60 -5.27
CA ARG A 151 -14.12 -2.16 -3.88
C ARG A 151 -14.13 -0.64 -3.77
N LEU A 152 -13.30 0.04 -4.56
CA LEU A 152 -13.25 1.50 -4.57
C LEU A 152 -14.53 2.11 -5.13
N ARG A 153 -15.09 1.52 -6.18
CA ARG A 153 -16.34 2.01 -6.77
C ARG A 153 -17.50 1.95 -5.80
N GLU A 154 -17.48 1.02 -4.86
CA GLU A 154 -18.51 0.92 -3.83
C GLU A 154 -18.48 2.11 -2.87
N LEU A 155 -17.39 2.87 -2.84
CA LEU A 155 -17.22 4.01 -1.95
C LEU A 155 -17.68 5.34 -2.56
N THR A 156 -18.04 5.36 -3.82
CA THR A 156 -18.43 6.61 -4.52
C THR A 156 -19.93 6.70 -4.72
#